data_47a56d66e2698283c6c6b4d0908fcd8d
#
_entry.id   47a56d66e2698283c6c6b4d0908fcd8d
#
_cell.length_a   1.000
_cell.length_b   1.000
_cell.length_c   1.000
_cell.angle_alpha   90.00
_cell.angle_beta   90.00
_cell.angle_gamma   90.00
#
_symmetry.space_group_name_H-M   'P 1'
#
loop_
_entity.id
_entity.type
_entity.pdbx_description
1 polymer ?
#
loop_
_entity_poly.entity_id
_entity_poly.type
_entity_poly.pdbx_seq_one_letter_code
_entity_poly.pdbx_strand_id
1 'polypeptide(L)'
;AVMLVSAIVFLPETLPKARRSERGATTVWQRYRSVFSDRVFIGVLIIGGMTFSGMFSYLSSSSFLFQQTYGFDAQQYGILFAVNSLGVVVGVQTASRLAARFGPQWVMAWSTAVLVLAASAIVVTDQMGLGLWGTIVPLWVFIAACGFTFPCVQVLALDRHGKAAGTAQSIIGATNFGVAGLVSPLVGWIARDAGITATTMASVMVGCAVVGVLSLWLIVRPRTVERLAP
;
A
#
# COMPACT_ATOMS: atom_id res chain seq x y z
N ALA A 1 21.33 -2.34 15.37
CA ALA A 1 22.71 -1.96 15.74
C ALA A 1 23.66 -2.11 14.54
N VAL A 2 23.78 -3.30 13.92
CA VAL A 2 24.73 -3.58 12.80
C VAL A 2 24.52 -2.64 11.61
N MET A 3 23.27 -2.47 11.14
CA MET A 3 22.95 -1.57 10.02
C MET A 3 23.34 -0.11 10.31
N LEU A 4 23.15 0.35 11.53
CA LEU A 4 23.52 1.72 11.92
C LEU A 4 25.04 1.92 11.91
N VAL A 5 25.79 0.95 12.43
CA VAL A 5 27.25 0.97 12.40
C VAL A 5 27.76 0.91 10.96
N SER A 6 27.22 0.02 10.15
CA SER A 6 27.56 -0.07 8.71
C SER A 6 27.28 1.24 7.98
N ALA A 7 26.14 1.88 8.25
CA ALA A 7 25.81 3.16 7.62
C ALA A 7 26.78 4.27 8.03
N ILE A 8 27.19 4.35 9.30
CA ILE A 8 28.14 5.35 9.78
C ILE A 8 29.55 5.12 9.19
N VAL A 9 29.96 3.86 9.05
CA VAL A 9 31.33 3.51 8.60
C VAL A 9 31.46 3.55 7.07
N PHE A 10 30.47 3.06 6.34
CA PHE A 10 30.56 2.85 4.88
C PHE A 10 29.84 3.91 4.04
N LEU A 11 28.91 4.71 4.60
CA LEU A 11 28.23 5.76 3.86
C LEU A 11 28.88 7.13 4.12
N PRO A 12 29.75 7.62 3.21
CA PRO A 12 30.27 8.98 3.31
C PRO A 12 29.11 9.97 3.12
N GLU A 13 29.13 11.04 3.89
CA GLU A 13 28.17 12.13 3.77
C GLU A 13 28.28 12.80 2.40
N THR A 14 27.35 12.54 1.51
CA THR A 14 27.36 13.05 0.12
C THR A 14 26.73 14.44 -0.02
N LEU A 15 26.05 14.96 1.03
CA LEU A 15 25.42 16.27 0.97
C LEU A 15 26.44 17.39 1.21
N PRO A 16 26.72 18.26 0.22
CA PRO A 16 27.62 19.39 0.39
C PRO A 16 27.20 20.29 1.55
N LYS A 17 28.15 20.76 2.35
CA LYS A 17 27.88 21.62 3.52
C LYS A 17 27.01 22.84 3.19
N ALA A 18 27.16 23.42 1.98
CA ALA A 18 26.39 24.58 1.52
C ALA A 18 24.90 24.25 1.22
N ARG A 19 24.56 22.97 1.03
CA ARG A 19 23.17 22.51 0.81
C ARG A 19 22.53 21.91 2.07
N ARG A 20 23.29 21.80 3.17
CA ARG A 20 22.73 21.37 4.46
C ARG A 20 21.82 22.48 4.96
N SER A 21 20.53 22.15 5.14
CA SER A 21 19.57 23.07 5.76
C SER A 21 20.14 23.61 7.07
N GLU A 22 20.25 24.92 7.22
CA GLU A 22 20.65 25.55 8.47
C GLU A 22 19.76 25.05 9.60
N ARG A 23 20.41 24.55 10.68
CA ARG A 23 19.69 24.14 11.89
C ARG A 23 18.96 25.36 12.42
N GLY A 24 17.65 25.46 12.21
CA GLY A 24 16.81 26.53 12.75
C GLY A 24 15.90 27.25 11.75
N ALA A 25 16.11 27.12 10.44
CA ALA A 25 15.33 27.87 9.44
C ALA A 25 13.83 27.51 9.40
N THR A 26 13.44 26.30 9.81
CA THR A 26 12.03 25.91 9.96
C THR A 26 11.88 24.95 11.14
N THR A 27 10.97 25.28 12.06
CA THR A 27 10.62 24.39 13.18
C THR A 27 10.06 23.06 12.63
N VAL A 28 10.37 21.94 13.31
CA VAL A 28 9.82 20.61 12.95
C VAL A 28 8.31 20.66 12.74
N TRP A 29 7.61 21.39 13.60
CA TRP A 29 6.17 21.65 13.49
C TRP A 29 5.75 22.32 12.19
N GLN A 30 6.52 23.30 11.71
CA GLN A 30 6.22 23.98 10.44
C GLN A 30 6.36 23.04 9.23
N ARG A 31 7.34 22.12 9.27
CA ARG A 31 7.50 21.07 8.24
C ARG A 31 6.31 20.10 8.24
N TYR A 32 5.89 19.64 9.40
CA TYR A 32 4.70 18.79 9.52
C TYR A 32 3.44 19.53 8.99
N ARG A 33 3.23 20.76 9.44
CA ARG A 33 2.09 21.57 8.99
C ARG A 33 2.10 21.79 7.48
N SER A 34 3.24 22.06 6.84
CA SER A 34 3.32 22.25 5.39
C SER A 34 2.96 20.99 4.62
N VAL A 35 3.39 19.82 5.10
CA VAL A 35 3.08 18.54 4.48
C VAL A 35 1.58 18.19 4.64
N PHE A 36 1.01 18.39 5.83
CA PHE A 36 -0.42 18.18 6.08
C PHE A 36 -1.35 19.25 5.47
N SER A 37 -0.82 20.36 4.98
CA SER A 37 -1.63 21.36 4.24
C SER A 37 -1.79 21.00 2.77
N ASP A 38 -1.00 20.07 2.23
CA ASP A 38 -1.12 19.63 0.85
C ASP A 38 -2.22 18.54 0.74
N ARG A 39 -3.29 18.94 0.07
CA ARG A 39 -4.44 18.07 -0.19
C ARG A 39 -4.05 16.79 -0.95
N VAL A 40 -3.14 16.89 -1.93
CA VAL A 40 -2.70 15.73 -2.71
C VAL A 40 -1.93 14.77 -1.81
N PHE A 41 -1.05 15.29 -0.95
CA PHE A 41 -0.32 14.48 0.03
C PHE A 41 -1.28 13.70 0.96
N ILE A 42 -2.29 14.39 1.53
CA ILE A 42 -3.27 13.73 2.42
C ILE A 42 -4.01 12.63 1.67
N GLY A 43 -4.49 12.91 0.45
CA GLY A 43 -5.21 11.94 -0.33
C GLY A 43 -4.36 10.70 -0.68
N VAL A 44 -3.12 10.92 -1.09
CA VAL A 44 -2.16 9.85 -1.41
C VAL A 44 -1.77 9.06 -0.14
N LEU A 45 -1.64 9.75 1.00
CA LEU A 45 -1.38 9.13 2.30
C LEU A 45 -2.51 8.16 2.71
N ILE A 46 -3.77 8.56 2.53
CA ILE A 46 -4.93 7.70 2.78
C ILE A 46 -4.92 6.50 1.84
N ILE A 47 -4.66 6.70 0.54
CA ILE A 47 -4.58 5.62 -0.44
C ILE A 47 -3.50 4.61 -0.06
N GLY A 48 -2.30 5.09 0.27
CA GLY A 48 -1.18 4.25 0.70
C GLY A 48 -1.50 3.46 1.95
N GLY A 49 -2.01 4.14 3.00
CA GLY A 49 -2.39 3.52 4.26
C GLY A 49 -3.49 2.47 4.10
N MET A 50 -4.52 2.74 3.29
CA MET A 50 -5.60 1.80 3.02
C MET A 50 -5.14 0.61 2.17
N THR A 51 -4.34 0.84 1.13
CA THR A 51 -3.75 -0.24 0.32
C THR A 51 -2.88 -1.15 1.19
N PHE A 52 -2.04 -0.55 2.05
CA PHE A 52 -1.20 -1.30 2.98
C PHE A 52 -2.03 -2.08 4.00
N SER A 53 -3.12 -1.50 4.51
CA SER A 53 -4.04 -2.15 5.45
C SER A 53 -4.77 -3.33 4.82
N GLY A 54 -5.23 -3.21 3.57
CA GLY A 54 -5.82 -4.32 2.82
C GLY A 54 -4.82 -5.47 2.61
N MET A 55 -3.59 -5.14 2.22
CA MET A 55 -2.52 -6.13 2.10
C MET A 55 -2.17 -6.76 3.46
N PHE A 56 -2.15 -5.97 4.54
CA PHE A 56 -1.85 -6.47 5.88
C PHE A 56 -2.96 -7.34 6.45
N SER A 57 -4.23 -7.07 6.09
CA SER A 57 -5.37 -7.92 6.41
C SER A 57 -5.23 -9.29 5.76
N TYR A 58 -4.79 -9.36 4.50
CA TYR A 58 -4.39 -10.61 3.87
C TYR A 58 -3.26 -11.30 4.63
N LEU A 59 -2.14 -10.60 4.90
CA LEU A 59 -0.99 -11.17 5.58
C LEU A 59 -1.34 -11.80 6.93
N SER A 60 -2.17 -11.13 7.73
CA SER A 60 -2.55 -11.60 9.07
C SER A 60 -3.52 -12.77 9.06
N SER A 61 -4.35 -12.90 8.02
CA SER A 61 -5.43 -13.89 7.96
C SER A 61 -5.12 -15.08 7.06
N SER A 62 -4.21 -14.90 6.10
CA SER A 62 -3.94 -15.91 5.06
C SER A 62 -3.44 -17.24 5.61
N SER A 63 -2.58 -17.22 6.63
CA SER A 63 -2.07 -18.43 7.24
C SER A 63 -3.21 -19.28 7.82
N PHE A 64 -4.15 -18.67 8.53
CA PHE A 64 -5.31 -19.36 9.07
C PHE A 64 -6.23 -19.86 7.95
N LEU A 65 -6.53 -19.01 6.96
CA LEU A 65 -7.41 -19.35 5.85
C LEU A 65 -6.85 -20.54 5.05
N PHE A 66 -5.60 -20.48 4.60
CA PHE A 66 -5.05 -21.51 3.72
C PHE A 66 -4.70 -22.80 4.45
N GLN A 67 -4.22 -22.75 5.69
CA GLN A 67 -3.84 -23.95 6.42
C GLN A 67 -5.04 -24.60 7.13
N GLN A 68 -5.97 -23.83 7.72
CA GLN A 68 -7.08 -24.42 8.47
C GLN A 68 -8.31 -24.68 7.60
N THR A 69 -8.63 -23.79 6.65
CA THR A 69 -9.83 -23.95 5.81
C THR A 69 -9.54 -24.76 4.55
N TYR A 70 -8.41 -24.48 3.86
CA TYR A 70 -8.05 -25.19 2.63
C TYR A 70 -7.09 -26.37 2.85
N GLY A 71 -6.64 -26.63 4.08
CA GLY A 71 -5.81 -27.78 4.42
C GLY A 71 -4.38 -27.76 3.88
N PHE A 72 -3.83 -26.58 3.58
CA PHE A 72 -2.46 -26.44 3.10
C PHE A 72 -1.46 -26.82 4.21
N ASP A 73 -0.44 -27.56 3.85
CA ASP A 73 0.74 -27.68 4.71
C ASP A 73 1.61 -26.41 4.65
N ALA A 74 2.60 -26.32 5.54
CA ALA A 74 3.48 -25.14 5.63
C ALA A 74 4.28 -24.90 4.33
N GLN A 75 4.63 -25.97 3.60
CA GLN A 75 5.38 -25.86 2.35
C GLN A 75 4.50 -25.33 1.22
N GLN A 76 3.28 -25.83 1.07
CA GLN A 76 2.29 -25.37 0.09
C GLN A 76 1.93 -23.90 0.33
N TYR A 77 1.73 -23.50 1.59
CA TYR A 77 1.50 -22.12 1.96
C TYR A 77 2.71 -21.23 1.62
N GLY A 78 3.93 -21.69 1.86
CA GLY A 78 5.15 -20.99 1.50
C GLY A 78 5.26 -20.76 -0.02
N ILE A 79 4.92 -21.76 -0.83
CA ILE A 79 4.89 -21.63 -2.30
C ILE A 79 3.84 -20.59 -2.73
N LEU A 80 2.63 -20.64 -2.18
CA LEU A 80 1.58 -19.66 -2.46
C LEU A 80 2.04 -18.24 -2.11
N PHE A 81 2.68 -18.08 -0.97
CA PHE A 81 3.21 -16.80 -0.54
C PHE A 81 4.30 -16.27 -1.48
N ALA A 82 5.18 -17.16 -1.95
CA ALA A 82 6.21 -16.81 -2.95
C ALA A 82 5.59 -16.39 -4.28
N VAL A 83 4.57 -17.10 -4.78
CA VAL A 83 3.83 -16.73 -6.00
C VAL A 83 3.14 -15.36 -5.84
N ASN A 84 2.54 -15.10 -4.69
CA ASN A 84 1.94 -13.79 -4.40
C ASN A 84 3.00 -12.68 -4.34
N SER A 85 4.17 -12.95 -3.77
CA SER A 85 5.29 -11.99 -3.75
C SER A 85 5.80 -11.64 -5.15
N LEU A 86 5.81 -12.61 -6.08
CA LEU A 86 6.10 -12.32 -7.50
C LEU A 86 5.09 -11.34 -8.11
N GLY A 87 3.82 -11.42 -7.71
CA GLY A 87 2.80 -10.44 -8.12
C GLY A 87 3.17 -9.01 -7.74
N VAL A 88 3.65 -8.79 -6.50
CA VAL A 88 4.14 -7.47 -6.07
C VAL A 88 5.32 -7.02 -6.92
N VAL A 89 6.31 -7.89 -7.16
CA VAL A 89 7.50 -7.54 -7.97
C VAL A 89 7.10 -7.13 -9.38
N VAL A 90 6.24 -7.92 -10.04
CA VAL A 90 5.71 -7.61 -11.37
C VAL A 90 4.96 -6.28 -11.34
N GLY A 91 4.12 -6.05 -10.34
CA GLY A 91 3.39 -4.80 -10.13
C GLY A 91 4.32 -3.60 -10.03
N VAL A 92 5.32 -3.64 -9.14
CA VAL A 92 6.29 -2.55 -8.93
C VAL A 92 7.10 -2.25 -10.18
N GLN A 93 7.63 -3.28 -10.85
CA GLN A 93 8.44 -3.10 -12.06
C GLN A 93 7.63 -2.52 -13.22
N THR A 94 6.40 -2.98 -13.38
CA THR A 94 5.52 -2.50 -14.44
C THR A 94 4.99 -1.09 -14.12
N ALA A 95 4.65 -0.81 -12.86
CA ALA A 95 4.17 0.49 -12.41
C ALA A 95 5.17 1.61 -12.73
N SER A 96 6.46 1.38 -12.51
CA SER A 96 7.51 2.37 -12.78
C SER A 96 7.54 2.78 -14.25
N ARG A 97 7.39 1.80 -15.16
CA ARG A 97 7.35 2.05 -16.61
C ARG A 97 6.06 2.76 -17.05
N LEU A 98 4.93 2.33 -16.51
CA LEU A 98 3.63 2.93 -16.84
C LEU A 98 3.51 4.35 -16.25
N ALA A 99 4.03 4.59 -15.06
CA ALA A 99 4.02 5.90 -14.42
C ALA A 99 4.83 6.92 -15.22
N ALA A 100 5.97 6.52 -15.81
CA ALA A 100 6.74 7.36 -16.70
C ALA A 100 5.98 7.74 -17.98
N ARG A 101 5.11 6.84 -18.49
CA ARG A 101 4.37 7.05 -19.74
C ARG A 101 3.03 7.76 -19.55
N PHE A 102 2.26 7.36 -18.56
CA PHE A 102 0.87 7.81 -18.33
C PHE A 102 0.72 8.78 -17.16
N GLY A 103 1.75 8.88 -16.33
CA GLY A 103 1.72 9.63 -15.08
C GLY A 103 1.27 8.76 -13.88
N PRO A 104 1.90 8.96 -12.70
CA PRO A 104 1.64 8.14 -11.51
C PRO A 104 0.20 8.24 -11.01
N GLN A 105 -0.48 9.39 -11.20
CA GLN A 105 -1.86 9.60 -10.81
C GLN A 105 -2.84 8.67 -11.57
N TRP A 106 -2.61 8.41 -12.84
CA TRP A 106 -3.47 7.53 -13.64
C TRP A 106 -3.20 6.06 -13.38
N VAL A 107 -1.92 5.68 -13.22
CA VAL A 107 -1.56 4.32 -12.81
C VAL A 107 -2.17 3.99 -11.46
N MET A 108 -2.13 4.92 -10.51
CA MET A 108 -2.77 4.78 -9.20
C MET A 108 -4.31 4.68 -9.33
N ALA A 109 -4.93 5.41 -10.26
CA ALA A 109 -6.37 5.33 -10.49
C ALA A 109 -6.80 3.94 -11.01
N TRP A 110 -6.07 3.40 -11.98
CA TRP A 110 -6.31 2.06 -12.49
C TRP A 110 -6.04 0.98 -11.44
N SER A 111 -4.92 1.08 -10.71
CA SER A 111 -4.58 0.07 -9.70
C SER A 111 -5.58 0.06 -8.53
N THR A 112 -6.05 1.21 -8.06
CA THR A 112 -7.07 1.26 -7.00
C THR A 112 -8.42 0.71 -7.46
N ALA A 113 -8.82 0.91 -8.70
CA ALA A 113 -10.01 0.28 -9.27
C ALA A 113 -9.85 -1.25 -9.33
N VAL A 114 -8.68 -1.75 -9.76
CA VAL A 114 -8.38 -3.19 -9.77
C VAL A 114 -8.38 -3.76 -8.35
N LEU A 115 -7.89 -3.03 -7.34
CA LEU A 115 -7.97 -3.47 -5.94
C LEU A 115 -9.42 -3.73 -5.50
N VAL A 116 -10.35 -2.81 -5.81
CA VAL A 116 -11.78 -3.00 -5.50
C VAL A 116 -12.35 -4.20 -6.22
N LEU A 117 -12.09 -4.31 -7.53
CA LEU A 117 -12.62 -5.41 -8.34
C LEU A 117 -12.08 -6.77 -7.88
N ALA A 118 -10.78 -6.87 -7.62
CA ALA A 118 -10.15 -8.10 -7.18
C ALA A 118 -10.62 -8.54 -5.77
N ALA A 119 -10.69 -7.61 -4.82
CA ALA A 119 -11.20 -7.91 -3.49
C ALA A 119 -12.69 -8.30 -3.52
N SER A 120 -13.50 -7.61 -4.32
CA SER A 120 -14.92 -7.96 -4.51
C SER A 120 -15.08 -9.32 -5.21
N ALA A 121 -14.20 -9.66 -6.15
CA ALA A 121 -14.21 -10.95 -6.81
C ALA A 121 -13.96 -12.09 -5.81
N ILE A 122 -13.07 -11.93 -4.81
CA ILE A 122 -12.88 -12.94 -3.76
C ILE A 122 -14.19 -13.18 -3.01
N VAL A 123 -14.91 -12.12 -2.64
CA VAL A 123 -16.21 -12.26 -1.93
C VAL A 123 -17.21 -13.01 -2.78
N VAL A 124 -17.34 -12.63 -4.05
CA VAL A 124 -18.32 -13.26 -4.97
C VAL A 124 -17.97 -14.72 -5.23
N THR A 125 -16.71 -15.04 -5.53
CA THR A 125 -16.26 -16.40 -5.83
C THR A 125 -16.35 -17.33 -4.62
N ASP A 126 -16.11 -16.81 -3.40
CA ASP A 126 -16.29 -17.57 -2.17
C ASP A 126 -17.77 -17.90 -1.93
N GLN A 127 -18.68 -16.93 -2.12
CA GLN A 127 -20.13 -17.13 -2.01
C GLN A 127 -20.68 -18.09 -3.08
N MET A 128 -20.07 -18.11 -4.28
CA MET A 128 -20.43 -19.06 -5.35
C MET A 128 -19.86 -20.47 -5.11
N GLY A 129 -19.07 -20.67 -4.07
CA GLY A 129 -18.46 -21.96 -3.74
C GLY A 129 -17.38 -22.41 -4.73
N LEU A 130 -16.72 -21.48 -5.45
CA LEU A 130 -15.67 -21.81 -6.42
C LEU A 130 -14.35 -22.31 -5.74
N GLY A 131 -14.34 -22.38 -4.42
CA GLY A 131 -13.29 -22.98 -3.64
C GLY A 131 -11.94 -22.26 -3.78
N LEU A 132 -10.87 -23.02 -3.73
CA LEU A 132 -9.49 -22.53 -3.65
C LEU A 132 -9.11 -21.59 -4.81
N TRP A 133 -9.39 -21.96 -6.04
CA TRP A 133 -9.01 -21.18 -7.22
C TRP A 133 -9.80 -19.86 -7.31
N GLY A 134 -11.05 -19.84 -6.84
CA GLY A 134 -11.86 -18.63 -6.70
C GLY A 134 -11.25 -17.62 -5.73
N THR A 135 -10.46 -18.08 -4.77
CA THR A 135 -9.75 -17.21 -3.82
C THR A 135 -8.36 -16.81 -4.31
N ILE A 136 -7.55 -17.77 -4.79
CA ILE A 136 -6.14 -17.52 -5.15
C ILE A 136 -6.00 -16.56 -6.33
N VAL A 137 -6.78 -16.75 -7.39
CA VAL A 137 -6.61 -15.94 -8.61
C VAL A 137 -6.93 -14.47 -8.38
N PRO A 138 -8.09 -14.09 -7.81
CA PRO A 138 -8.34 -12.69 -7.51
C PRO A 138 -7.40 -12.13 -6.44
N LEU A 139 -6.98 -12.95 -5.47
CA LEU A 139 -6.01 -12.53 -4.46
C LEU A 139 -4.67 -12.16 -5.10
N TRP A 140 -4.18 -12.96 -6.04
CA TRP A 140 -2.95 -12.64 -6.77
C TRP A 140 -3.06 -11.32 -7.54
N VAL A 141 -4.20 -11.09 -8.19
CA VAL A 141 -4.48 -9.80 -8.87
C VAL A 141 -4.49 -8.64 -7.88
N PHE A 142 -5.10 -8.82 -6.71
CA PHE A 142 -5.10 -7.80 -5.65
C PHE A 142 -3.68 -7.46 -5.20
N ILE A 143 -2.86 -8.47 -4.92
CA ILE A 143 -1.48 -8.31 -4.47
C ILE A 143 -0.62 -7.63 -5.56
N ALA A 144 -0.79 -8.01 -6.82
CA ALA A 144 -0.13 -7.33 -7.94
C ALA A 144 -0.56 -5.86 -8.03
N ALA A 145 -1.86 -5.56 -7.86
CA ALA A 145 -2.37 -4.19 -7.86
C ALA A 145 -1.82 -3.34 -6.69
N CYS A 146 -1.58 -3.93 -5.51
CA CYS A 146 -0.83 -3.26 -4.44
C CYS A 146 0.58 -2.85 -4.91
N GLY A 147 1.27 -3.75 -5.65
CA GLY A 147 2.57 -3.48 -6.24
C GLY A 147 2.56 -2.29 -7.23
N PHE A 148 1.47 -2.07 -7.96
CA PHE A 148 1.29 -0.88 -8.79
C PHE A 148 1.04 0.39 -7.97
N THR A 149 0.30 0.29 -6.89
CA THR A 149 -0.11 1.46 -6.09
C THR A 149 1.06 2.04 -5.29
N PHE A 150 1.89 1.20 -4.66
CA PHE A 150 2.96 1.66 -3.76
C PHE A 150 3.97 2.63 -4.39
N PRO A 151 4.57 2.37 -5.58
CA PRO A 151 5.49 3.32 -6.20
C PRO A 151 4.81 4.64 -6.56
N CYS A 152 3.55 4.60 -7.02
CA CYS A 152 2.81 5.81 -7.37
C CYS A 152 2.53 6.68 -6.14
N VAL A 153 2.20 6.07 -4.99
CA VAL A 153 2.06 6.75 -3.69
C VAL A 153 3.36 7.45 -3.33
N GLN A 154 4.50 6.76 -3.42
CA GLN A 154 5.80 7.33 -3.08
C GLN A 154 6.16 8.52 -3.98
N VAL A 155 6.01 8.37 -5.30
CA VAL A 155 6.32 9.43 -6.26
C VAL A 155 5.46 10.66 -6.00
N LEU A 156 4.13 10.50 -5.94
CA LEU A 156 3.20 11.63 -5.74
C LEU A 156 3.36 12.31 -4.39
N ALA A 157 3.71 11.57 -3.34
CA ALA A 157 3.91 12.12 -2.01
C ALA A 157 5.23 12.91 -1.89
N LEU A 158 6.29 12.47 -2.56
CA LEU A 158 7.63 13.05 -2.40
C LEU A 158 7.93 14.17 -3.41
N ASP A 159 7.31 14.14 -4.59
CA ASP A 159 7.54 15.10 -5.65
C ASP A 159 7.40 16.56 -5.19
N ARG A 160 6.34 16.86 -4.46
CA ARG A 160 6.06 18.21 -3.95
C ARG A 160 6.80 18.56 -2.67
N HIS A 161 7.40 17.56 -2.01
CA HIS A 161 8.01 17.72 -0.67
C HIS A 161 9.51 17.40 -0.64
N GLY A 162 10.24 17.62 -1.74
CA GLY A 162 11.66 17.30 -1.85
C GLY A 162 12.53 17.86 -0.71
N LYS A 163 12.26 19.07 -0.23
CA LYS A 163 12.95 19.69 0.93
C LYS A 163 12.57 19.06 2.28
N ALA A 164 11.43 18.38 2.35
CA ALA A 164 10.89 17.71 3.54
C ALA A 164 10.72 16.20 3.32
N ALA A 165 11.42 15.61 2.34
CA ALA A 165 11.26 14.22 1.93
C ALA A 165 11.35 13.22 3.08
N GLY A 166 12.31 13.42 4.00
CA GLY A 166 12.43 12.58 5.19
C GLY A 166 11.21 12.67 6.12
N THR A 167 10.65 13.88 6.31
CA THR A 167 9.41 14.06 7.09
C THR A 167 8.21 13.42 6.39
N ALA A 168 8.07 13.63 5.08
CA ALA A 168 7.00 13.01 4.30
C ALA A 168 7.08 11.48 4.36
N GLN A 169 8.27 10.91 4.19
CA GLN A 169 8.49 9.47 4.26
C GLN A 169 8.19 8.88 5.64
N SER A 170 8.56 9.58 6.72
CA SER A 170 8.25 9.12 8.08
C SER A 170 6.75 9.11 8.36
N ILE A 171 6.01 10.12 7.84
CA ILE A 171 4.55 10.18 7.95
C ILE A 171 3.91 9.02 7.18
N ILE A 172 4.37 8.74 5.94
CA ILE A 172 3.86 7.61 5.14
C ILE A 172 4.06 6.29 5.90
N GLY A 173 5.27 6.05 6.40
CA GLY A 173 5.57 4.84 7.16
C GLY A 173 4.71 4.71 8.42
N ALA A 174 4.63 5.77 9.22
CA ALA A 174 3.82 5.79 10.43
C ALA A 174 2.32 5.56 10.13
N THR A 175 1.79 6.17 9.06
CA THR A 175 0.40 6.00 8.65
C THR A 175 0.15 4.58 8.16
N ASN A 176 1.02 4.02 7.32
CA ASN A 176 0.86 2.67 6.80
C ASN A 176 0.75 1.64 7.92
N PHE A 177 1.70 1.65 8.85
CA PHE A 177 1.69 0.70 9.98
C PHE A 177 0.63 1.03 11.02
N GLY A 178 0.39 2.31 11.31
CA GLY A 178 -0.62 2.74 12.28
C GLY A 178 -2.04 2.38 11.83
N VAL A 179 -2.39 2.68 10.59
CA VAL A 179 -3.71 2.34 10.04
C VAL A 179 -3.86 0.83 9.87
N ALA A 180 -2.82 0.12 9.40
CA ALA A 180 -2.86 -1.33 9.30
C ALA A 180 -3.05 -2.01 10.66
N GLY A 181 -2.39 -1.50 11.70
CA GLY A 181 -2.55 -1.99 13.07
C GLY A 181 -3.97 -1.79 13.64
N LEU A 182 -4.68 -0.75 13.19
CA LEU A 182 -6.07 -0.50 13.56
C LEU A 182 -7.07 -1.31 12.72
N VAL A 183 -6.80 -1.49 11.44
CA VAL A 183 -7.71 -2.15 10.48
C VAL A 183 -7.58 -3.67 10.52
N SER A 184 -6.37 -4.21 10.63
CA SER A 184 -6.15 -5.66 10.59
C SER A 184 -6.95 -6.45 11.63
N PRO A 185 -7.13 -6.00 12.88
CA PRO A 185 -7.96 -6.70 13.87
C PRO A 185 -9.44 -6.80 13.49
N LEU A 186 -9.93 -5.95 12.57
CA LEU A 186 -11.32 -6.00 12.11
C LEU A 186 -11.65 -7.35 11.44
N VAL A 187 -10.68 -7.99 10.79
CA VAL A 187 -10.88 -9.33 10.21
C VAL A 187 -11.24 -10.32 11.31
N GLY A 188 -10.49 -10.34 12.41
CA GLY A 188 -10.78 -11.21 13.55
C GLY A 188 -12.09 -10.85 14.26
N TRP A 189 -12.45 -9.55 14.29
CA TRP A 189 -13.72 -9.11 14.89
C TRP A 189 -14.92 -9.54 14.04
N ILE A 190 -14.86 -9.42 12.73
CA ILE A 190 -15.91 -9.89 11.79
C ILE A 190 -15.99 -11.42 11.81
N ALA A 191 -14.86 -12.11 11.97
CA ALA A 191 -14.75 -13.56 11.98
C ALA A 191 -15.19 -14.22 13.30
N ARG A 192 -15.62 -13.45 14.33
CA ARG A 192 -15.93 -14.00 15.67
C ARG A 192 -16.95 -15.12 15.64
N ASP A 193 -17.99 -14.98 14.84
CA ASP A 193 -19.12 -15.90 14.82
C ASP A 193 -19.01 -16.94 13.68
N ALA A 194 -18.38 -16.58 12.56
CA ALA A 194 -18.32 -17.39 11.34
C ALA A 194 -16.96 -18.05 11.06
N GLY A 195 -15.95 -17.73 11.88
CA GLY A 195 -14.56 -18.12 11.60
C GLY A 195 -13.90 -17.27 10.51
N ILE A 196 -12.59 -17.50 10.30
CA ILE A 196 -11.83 -16.81 9.25
C ILE A 196 -12.10 -17.49 7.92
N THR A 197 -12.91 -16.86 7.07
CA THR A 197 -13.24 -17.28 5.70
C THR A 197 -12.60 -16.34 4.68
N ALA A 198 -12.58 -16.74 3.40
CA ALA A 198 -12.15 -15.84 2.33
C ALA A 198 -13.02 -14.58 2.26
N THR A 199 -14.33 -14.71 2.49
CA THR A 199 -15.27 -13.57 2.56
C THR A 199 -14.96 -12.62 3.70
N THR A 200 -14.66 -13.10 4.93
CA THR A 200 -14.34 -12.21 6.08
C THR A 200 -13.06 -11.41 5.84
N MET A 201 -12.01 -12.06 5.31
CA MET A 201 -10.78 -11.40 4.92
C MET A 201 -11.03 -10.37 3.81
N ALA A 202 -11.68 -10.78 2.74
CA ALA A 202 -11.89 -9.94 1.55
C ALA A 202 -12.82 -8.75 1.82
N SER A 203 -13.80 -8.87 2.74
CA SER A 203 -14.68 -7.74 3.10
C SER A 203 -13.90 -6.55 3.67
N VAL A 204 -12.90 -6.79 4.52
CA VAL A 204 -12.01 -5.74 5.02
C VAL A 204 -11.15 -5.18 3.89
N MET A 205 -10.64 -6.05 2.99
CA MET A 205 -9.86 -5.61 1.82
C MET A 205 -10.70 -4.72 0.88
N VAL A 206 -11.97 -5.07 0.65
CA VAL A 206 -12.93 -4.24 -0.13
C VAL A 206 -13.12 -2.89 0.54
N GLY A 207 -13.39 -2.87 1.85
CA GLY A 207 -13.56 -1.62 2.60
C GLY A 207 -12.35 -0.69 2.46
N CYS A 208 -11.15 -1.23 2.63
CA CYS A 208 -9.90 -0.48 2.42
C CYS A 208 -9.78 0.05 0.99
N ALA A 209 -10.03 -0.80 -0.01
CA ALA A 209 -9.90 -0.41 -1.42
C ALA A 209 -10.92 0.67 -1.82
N VAL A 210 -12.16 0.58 -1.33
CA VAL A 210 -13.21 1.60 -1.55
C VAL A 210 -12.81 2.93 -0.94
N VAL A 211 -12.32 2.96 0.29
CA VAL A 211 -11.82 4.20 0.92
C VAL A 211 -10.66 4.78 0.09
N GLY A 212 -9.76 3.94 -0.43
CA GLY A 212 -8.69 4.36 -1.33
C GLY A 212 -9.22 5.02 -2.60
N VAL A 213 -10.20 4.42 -3.26
CA VAL A 213 -10.84 4.99 -4.47
C VAL A 213 -11.57 6.29 -4.15
N LEU A 214 -12.31 6.35 -3.05
CA LEU A 214 -12.98 7.59 -2.62
C LEU A 214 -11.96 8.71 -2.36
N SER A 215 -10.87 8.41 -1.68
CA SER A 215 -9.79 9.38 -1.45
C SER A 215 -9.19 9.87 -2.77
N LEU A 216 -8.99 8.98 -3.75
CA LEU A 216 -8.46 9.35 -5.05
C LEU A 216 -9.37 10.37 -5.77
N TRP A 217 -10.67 10.07 -5.86
CA TRP A 217 -11.60 10.91 -6.63
C TRP A 217 -12.06 12.17 -5.89
N LEU A 218 -12.22 12.13 -4.57
CA LEU A 218 -12.71 13.26 -3.78
C LEU A 218 -11.57 14.20 -3.35
N ILE A 219 -10.43 13.62 -2.94
CA ILE A 219 -9.32 14.37 -2.36
C ILE A 219 -8.23 14.64 -3.40
N VAL A 220 -7.63 13.62 -4.00
CA VAL A 220 -6.52 13.80 -4.97
C VAL A 220 -6.98 14.45 -6.24
N ARG A 221 -8.10 14.00 -6.81
CA ARG A 221 -8.67 14.43 -8.09
C ARG A 221 -7.62 14.34 -9.21
N PRO A 222 -7.37 13.19 -9.79
CA PRO A 222 -6.22 12.94 -10.68
C PRO A 222 -6.16 13.87 -11.91
N ARG A 223 -7.31 14.44 -12.32
CA ARG A 223 -7.39 15.42 -13.43
C ARG A 223 -6.77 16.77 -13.08
N THR A 224 -6.65 17.11 -11.80
CA THR A 224 -6.09 18.41 -11.33
C THR A 224 -4.63 18.33 -10.92
N VAL A 225 -4.07 17.12 -10.91
CA VAL A 225 -2.63 16.92 -10.64
C VAL A 225 -1.87 17.16 -11.93
N GLU A 226 -0.95 18.14 -11.91
CA GLU A 226 -0.06 18.40 -13.03
C GLU A 226 0.77 17.17 -13.37
N ARG A 227 0.93 16.90 -14.66
CA ARG A 227 1.83 15.83 -15.10
C ARG A 227 3.24 16.19 -14.66
N LEU A 228 3.91 15.25 -13.99
CA LEU A 228 5.33 15.38 -13.71
C LEU A 228 6.04 15.56 -15.04
N ALA A 229 6.82 16.64 -15.17
CA ALA A 229 7.65 16.86 -16.36
C ALA A 229 8.66 15.70 -16.46
N PRO A 230 8.93 15.19 -17.68
CA PRO A 230 9.87 14.11 -17.90
C PRO A 230 11.29 14.48 -17.48
#